data_29596434bb3de4f37cb5876bb4976e30
#
_entry.id   29596434bb3de4f37cb5876bb4976e30
#
_cell.length_a   1.000
_cell.length_b   1.000
_cell.length_c   1.000
_cell.angle_alpha   90.00
_cell.angle_beta   90.00
_cell.angle_gamma   90.00
#
_symmetry.space_group_name_H-M   'P 1'
#
loop_
_entity.id
_entity.type
_entity.pdbx_description
1 polymer ?
#
loop_
_entity_poly.entity_id
_entity_poly.type
_entity_poly.pdbx_seq_one_letter_code
_entity_poly.pdbx_strand_id
1 'polypeptide(L)'
;MPHIKNALLRFRIIDKMIRNKYKSYPSKQELREACEESLYGSIDGAHICNSTIEKDLFNMKIEHDAPIKYSKKNRGYYYENPDYSINDIPLTE
;
A
#
# COMPACT_ATOMS: atom_id res chain seq x y z
N MET A 1 6.60 6.00 19.06
CA MET A 1 7.27 5.37 17.92
C MET A 1 6.66 5.82 16.61
N PRO A 2 7.42 6.51 15.81
CA PRO A 2 6.89 7.01 14.54
C PRO A 2 6.54 5.94 13.54
N HIS A 3 6.99 4.72 13.75
CA HIS A 3 6.75 3.64 12.80
C HIS A 3 5.29 3.36 12.56
N ILE A 4 4.48 3.39 13.63
CA ILE A 4 3.06 3.09 13.51
C ILE A 4 2.37 4.12 12.64
N LYS A 5 2.71 5.39 12.85
CA LYS A 5 2.14 6.48 12.09
C LYS A 5 2.48 6.36 10.61
N ASN A 6 3.73 6.06 10.32
CA ASN A 6 4.16 5.90 8.94
C ASN A 6 3.50 4.70 8.28
N ALA A 7 3.25 3.64 9.04
CA ALA A 7 2.59 2.46 8.49
C ALA A 7 1.20 2.81 8.00
N LEU A 8 0.45 3.57 8.78
CA LEU A 8 -0.90 3.97 8.35
C LEU A 8 -0.86 4.82 7.09
N LEU A 9 0.11 5.71 6.99
CA LEU A 9 0.27 6.51 5.77
C LEU A 9 0.59 5.63 4.58
N ARG A 10 1.46 4.64 4.77
CA ARG A 10 1.78 3.72 3.69
C ARG A 10 0.56 2.91 3.28
N PHE A 11 -0.26 2.46 4.25
CA PHE A 11 -1.47 1.72 3.93
C PHE A 11 -2.39 2.54 3.04
N ARG A 12 -2.55 3.81 3.35
CA ARG A 12 -3.40 4.69 2.56
C ARG A 12 -2.86 4.90 1.15
N ILE A 13 -1.54 5.03 1.04
CA ILE A 13 -0.91 5.20 -0.26
C ILE A 13 -1.08 3.93 -1.09
N ILE A 14 -0.85 2.78 -0.48
CA ILE A 14 -1.02 1.51 -1.15
C ILE A 14 -2.46 1.33 -1.62
N ASP A 15 -3.42 1.64 -0.74
CA ASP A 15 -4.83 1.55 -1.08
C ASP A 15 -5.17 2.41 -2.28
N LYS A 16 -4.69 3.64 -2.27
CA LYS A 16 -4.95 4.57 -3.36
C LYS A 16 -4.37 4.06 -4.67
N MET A 17 -3.18 3.49 -4.62
CA MET A 17 -2.54 2.94 -5.80
C MET A 17 -3.31 1.77 -6.36
N ILE A 18 -3.75 0.85 -5.49
CA ILE A 18 -4.48 -0.33 -5.94
C ILE A 18 -5.82 0.05 -6.53
N ARG A 19 -6.47 1.09 -6.00
CA ARG A 19 -7.77 1.52 -6.47
C ARG A 19 -7.73 2.44 -7.67
N ASN A 20 -6.55 2.79 -8.12
CA ASN A 20 -6.40 3.71 -9.24
C ASN A 20 -6.90 3.06 -10.52
N LYS A 21 -7.93 3.64 -11.13
CA LYS A 21 -8.54 3.09 -12.32
C LYS A 21 -7.71 3.33 -13.58
N TYR A 22 -6.88 4.34 -13.55
CA TYR A 22 -6.05 4.67 -14.70
C TYR A 22 -4.80 3.85 -14.77
N LYS A 23 -4.33 3.36 -13.64
CA LYS A 23 -3.15 2.52 -13.59
C LYS A 23 -3.40 1.41 -12.60
N SER A 24 -4.08 0.38 -13.08
CA SER A 24 -4.44 -0.77 -12.26
C SER A 24 -3.25 -1.72 -12.11
N TYR A 25 -3.32 -2.55 -11.10
CA TYR A 25 -2.33 -3.61 -10.86
C TYR A 25 -0.94 -3.05 -10.62
N PRO A 26 -0.77 -2.18 -9.60
CA PRO A 26 0.58 -1.70 -9.26
C PRO A 26 1.44 -2.85 -8.77
N SER A 27 2.71 -2.84 -9.17
CA SER A 27 3.67 -3.81 -8.71
C SER A 27 4.17 -3.42 -7.33
N LYS A 28 4.85 -4.37 -6.66
CA LYS A 28 5.44 -4.08 -5.36
C LYS A 28 6.42 -2.93 -5.45
N GLN A 29 7.21 -2.89 -6.53
CA GLN A 29 8.16 -1.81 -6.72
C GLN A 29 7.45 -0.46 -6.87
N GLU A 30 6.35 -0.44 -7.62
CA GLU A 30 5.59 0.79 -7.80
C GLU A 30 4.99 1.27 -6.49
N LEU A 31 4.49 0.34 -5.69
CA LEU A 31 3.98 0.68 -4.37
C LEU A 31 5.07 1.24 -3.48
N ARG A 32 6.24 0.62 -3.51
CA ARG A 32 7.38 1.09 -2.74
C ARG A 32 7.80 2.49 -3.14
N GLU A 33 7.90 2.71 -4.44
CA GLU A 33 8.30 4.03 -4.94
C GLU A 33 7.30 5.11 -4.59
N ALA A 34 6.02 4.78 -4.66
CA ALA A 34 4.97 5.73 -4.30
C ALA A 34 5.06 6.11 -2.83
N CYS A 35 5.34 5.14 -1.97
CA CYS A 35 5.49 5.40 -0.55
C CYS A 35 6.73 6.25 -0.26
N GLU A 36 7.83 5.95 -0.94
CA GLU A 36 9.04 6.74 -0.78
C GLU A 36 8.81 8.19 -1.18
N GLU A 37 8.16 8.37 -2.31
CA GLU A 37 7.88 9.70 -2.83
C GLU A 37 7.02 10.50 -1.86
N SER A 38 5.98 9.87 -1.34
CA SER A 38 5.03 10.56 -0.48
C SER A 38 5.60 10.86 0.90
N LEU A 39 6.41 9.96 1.43
CA LEU A 39 6.90 10.10 2.81
C LEU A 39 8.22 10.84 2.88
N TYR A 40 9.09 10.65 1.91
CA TYR A 40 10.43 11.20 1.98
C TYR A 40 10.76 12.16 0.84
N GLY A 41 9.96 12.15 -0.20
CA GLY A 41 10.23 13.01 -1.35
C GLY A 41 11.56 12.67 -1.97
N SER A 42 12.40 13.69 -2.15
CA SER A 42 13.71 13.48 -2.73
C SER A 42 14.83 13.48 -1.71
N ILE A 43 14.55 13.15 -0.47
CA ILE A 43 15.59 13.08 0.55
C ILE A 43 16.59 12.00 0.17
N ASP A 44 17.81 12.42 0.03
CA ASP A 44 18.88 11.54 -0.42
C ASP A 44 19.16 10.45 0.61
N GLY A 45 19.22 9.22 0.15
CA GLY A 45 19.50 8.09 1.03
C GLY A 45 18.28 7.51 1.72
N ALA A 46 17.16 8.20 1.69
CA ALA A 46 15.94 7.70 2.32
C ALA A 46 15.24 6.76 1.36
N HIS A 47 14.94 5.56 1.81
CA HIS A 47 14.24 4.61 0.96
C HIS A 47 13.50 3.59 1.80
N ILE A 48 12.54 2.94 1.16
CA ILE A 48 11.73 1.90 1.79
C ILE A 48 12.11 0.58 1.14
N CYS A 49 12.35 -0.42 1.97
CA CYS A 49 12.72 -1.75 1.47
C CYS A 49 11.51 -2.50 0.93
N ASN A 50 11.76 -3.42 0.00
CA ASN A 50 10.68 -4.27 -0.49
C ASN A 50 10.03 -5.07 0.63
N SER A 51 10.82 -5.49 1.60
CA SER A 51 10.27 -6.26 2.72
C SER A 51 9.29 -5.44 3.54
N THR A 52 9.48 -4.13 3.61
CA THR A 52 8.54 -3.26 4.31
C THR A 52 7.19 -3.27 3.61
N ILE A 53 7.20 -3.19 2.29
CA ILE A 53 5.96 -3.23 1.53
C ILE A 53 5.29 -4.59 1.66
N GLU A 54 6.06 -5.67 1.65
CA GLU A 54 5.51 -7.01 1.82
C GLU A 54 4.80 -7.13 3.17
N LYS A 55 5.42 -6.60 4.23
CA LYS A 55 4.81 -6.61 5.54
C LYS A 55 3.55 -5.74 5.57
N ASP A 56 3.60 -4.61 4.91
CA ASP A 56 2.44 -3.72 4.86
C ASP A 56 1.27 -4.39 4.17
N LEU A 57 1.51 -5.06 3.06
CA LEU A 57 0.45 -5.77 2.34
C LEU A 57 -0.15 -6.87 3.22
N PHE A 58 0.72 -7.59 3.92
CA PHE A 58 0.28 -8.63 4.83
C PHE A 58 -0.56 -8.06 5.97
N ASN A 59 -0.09 -6.98 6.57
CA ASN A 59 -0.79 -6.36 7.69
C ASN A 59 -2.13 -5.77 7.26
N MET A 60 -2.20 -5.23 6.06
CA MET A 60 -3.47 -4.74 5.55
C MET A 60 -4.49 -5.87 5.43
N LYS A 61 -4.04 -7.04 4.99
CA LYS A 61 -4.93 -8.20 4.90
C LYS A 61 -5.41 -8.66 6.27
N ILE A 62 -4.50 -8.70 7.23
CA ILE A 62 -4.80 -9.27 8.55
C ILE A 62 -5.53 -8.27 9.43
N GLU A 63 -5.07 -7.04 9.47
CA GLU A 63 -5.60 -6.05 10.41
C GLU A 63 -6.79 -5.28 9.86
N HIS A 64 -6.86 -5.14 8.55
CA HIS A 64 -7.91 -4.32 7.93
C HIS A 64 -8.76 -5.08 6.95
N ASP A 65 -8.60 -6.39 6.90
CA ASP A 65 -9.39 -7.26 6.02
C ASP A 65 -9.32 -6.86 4.56
N ALA A 66 -8.20 -6.27 4.15
CA ALA A 66 -8.05 -5.84 2.77
C ALA A 66 -8.00 -7.07 1.86
N PRO A 67 -8.87 -7.15 0.85
CA PRO A 67 -8.91 -8.30 -0.05
C PRO A 67 -7.88 -8.20 -1.15
N ILE A 68 -6.61 -8.13 -0.75
CA ILE A 68 -5.51 -7.95 -1.68
C ILE A 68 -5.11 -9.28 -2.30
N LYS A 69 -5.02 -9.28 -3.63
CA LYS A 69 -4.56 -10.43 -4.39
C LYS A 69 -3.47 -9.99 -5.34
N TYR A 70 -2.69 -10.93 -5.81
CA TYR A 70 -1.66 -10.66 -6.81
C TYR A 70 -2.06 -11.29 -8.13
N SER A 71 -2.03 -10.50 -9.20
CA SER A 71 -2.34 -11.00 -10.53
C SER A 71 -1.05 -11.32 -11.26
N LYS A 72 -0.83 -12.61 -11.51
CA LYS A 72 0.35 -13.01 -12.26
C LYS A 72 0.27 -12.53 -13.71
N LYS A 73 -0.93 -12.47 -14.24
CA LYS A 73 -1.12 -12.03 -15.61
C LYS A 73 -0.77 -10.55 -15.77
N ASN A 74 -1.19 -9.73 -14.82
CA ASN A 74 -0.96 -8.29 -14.88
C ASN A 74 0.25 -7.84 -14.08
N ARG A 75 0.86 -8.76 -13.35
CA ARG A 75 2.08 -8.53 -12.57
C ARG A 75 1.90 -7.41 -11.55
N GLY A 76 0.76 -7.42 -10.89
CA GLY A 76 0.50 -6.41 -9.90
C GLY A 76 -0.58 -6.82 -8.93
N TYR A 77 -0.81 -5.97 -7.95
CA TYR A 77 -1.76 -6.23 -6.89
C TYR A 77 -3.11 -5.62 -7.21
N TYR A 78 -4.16 -6.22 -6.66
CA TYR A 78 -5.52 -5.70 -6.86
C TYR A 78 -6.38 -6.12 -5.68
N TYR A 79 -7.51 -5.44 -5.52
CA TYR A 79 -8.50 -5.84 -4.54
C TYR A 79 -9.49 -6.78 -5.19
N GLU A 80 -9.70 -7.92 -4.56
CA GLU A 80 -10.71 -8.87 -5.03
C GLU A 80 -12.10 -8.24 -4.97
N ASN A 81 -12.32 -7.39 -3.97
CA ASN A 81 -13.55 -6.63 -3.84
C ASN A 81 -13.28 -5.20 -4.29
N PRO A 82 -13.80 -4.78 -5.45
CA PRO A 82 -13.49 -3.44 -5.97
C PRO A 82 -14.08 -2.30 -5.15
N ASP A 83 -15.01 -2.60 -4.26
CA ASP A 83 -15.61 -1.57 -3.41
C ASP A 83 -14.85 -1.34 -2.13
N TYR A 84 -13.86 -2.16 -1.85
CA TYR A 84 -13.08 -2.00 -0.63
C TYR A 84 -12.26 -0.73 -0.65
N SER A 85 -12.19 -0.06 0.49
CA SER A 85 -11.28 1.07 0.68
C SER A 85 -10.87 1.11 2.15
N ILE A 86 -9.57 1.24 2.37
CA ILE A 86 -9.07 1.32 3.73
C ILE A 86 -9.49 2.64 4.39
N ASN A 87 -9.79 3.64 3.58
CA ASN A 87 -10.22 4.94 4.10
C ASN A 87 -11.61 4.88 4.71
N ASP A 88 -12.37 3.84 4.41
CA ASP A 88 -13.70 3.66 4.99
C ASP A 88 -13.62 2.99 6.36
N ILE A 89 -12.46 2.55 6.77
CA ILE A 89 -12.28 1.88 8.05
C ILE A 89 -11.92 2.92 9.10
N PRO A 90 -12.66 2.97 10.21
CA PRO A 90 -12.33 3.92 11.27
C PRO A 90 -10.93 3.69 11.82
N LEU A 91 -10.21 4.77 11.99
CA LEU A 91 -8.85 4.71 12.52
C LEU A 91 -8.78 5.20 13.96
N THR A 92 -9.91 5.20 14.63
CA THR A 92 -10.02 5.77 15.97
C THR A 92 -9.75 4.70 16.97
N GLU A 93 -9.09 3.99 17.08
CA GLU A 93 -8.97 2.98 18.11
C GLU A 93 -7.87 3.29 19.09
#